data_09b57d3da6f2a511817f131571fb366b
#
_entry.id   09b57d3da6f2a511817f131571fb366b
#
_cell.length_a   1.000
_cell.length_b   1.000
_cell.length_c   1.000
_cell.angle_alpha   90.00
_cell.angle_beta   90.00
_cell.angle_gamma   90.00
#
_symmetry.space_group_name_H-M   'P 1'
#
loop_
_entity.id
_entity.type
_entity.pdbx_description
1 polymer ?
#
loop_
_entity_poly.entity_id
_entity_poly.type
_entity_poly.pdbx_seq_one_letter_code
_entity_poly.pdbx_strand_id
1 'polypeptide(L)'
;MNKVVVIGGGGHAKVVIDIIKKNGYKDDEIAVLDDNLNIGTKILNVEVKGKVKDCIQFPKDTKFIIAIGNNKVREKIVSEYKLNYTSFIHPKSIIAEDVKIGDGCVVMAGAVINSGSVISDHVIVNTSVSIDHDSQIDDFAHLSPGVHMGGTVNIGKRSWIGVGSSVKNNITICGDVTVGVGSVVVKDIKEEGIYIGSPVKKLNKCME
;
A
#
# COMPACT_ATOMS: atom_id res chain seq x y z
N MET A 1 -21.01 16.87 2.74
CA MET A 1 -21.15 15.43 3.07
C MET A 1 -19.84 14.76 2.70
N ASN A 2 -19.23 13.97 3.58
CA ASN A 2 -17.94 13.32 3.27
C ASN A 2 -18.14 12.26 2.18
N LYS A 3 -17.37 12.35 1.11
CA LYS A 3 -17.37 11.42 -0.03
C LYS A 3 -16.31 10.35 0.09
N VAL A 4 -15.22 10.67 0.82
CA VAL A 4 -14.08 9.78 1.05
C VAL A 4 -13.73 9.75 2.52
N VAL A 5 -13.51 8.55 3.04
CA VAL A 5 -13.03 8.32 4.41
C VAL A 5 -11.68 7.62 4.38
N VAL A 6 -10.71 8.23 5.04
CA VAL A 6 -9.36 7.70 5.22
C VAL A 6 -9.29 7.02 6.59
N ILE A 7 -8.98 5.74 6.62
CA ILE A 7 -8.78 4.98 7.86
C ILE A 7 -7.29 4.98 8.21
N GLY A 8 -6.97 5.58 9.36
CA GLY A 8 -5.61 5.82 9.83
C GLY A 8 -5.20 7.29 9.65
N GLY A 9 -4.61 7.90 10.69
CA GLY A 9 -4.22 9.30 10.75
C GLY A 9 -2.72 9.54 10.93
N GLY A 10 -1.88 8.52 10.70
CA GLY A 10 -0.42 8.63 10.84
C GLY A 10 0.28 9.34 9.67
N GLY A 11 1.61 9.23 9.62
CA GLY A 11 2.42 9.87 8.58
C GLY A 11 2.02 9.45 7.15
N HIS A 12 1.67 8.19 6.94
CA HIS A 12 1.20 7.66 5.66
C HIS A 12 -0.11 8.32 5.19
N ALA A 13 -1.00 8.63 6.12
CA ALA A 13 -2.27 9.31 5.81
C ALA A 13 -2.06 10.67 5.14
N LYS A 14 -0.99 11.40 5.47
CA LYS A 14 -0.68 12.68 4.82
C LYS A 14 -0.49 12.51 3.31
N VAL A 15 0.24 11.46 2.91
CA VAL A 15 0.49 11.16 1.49
C VAL A 15 -0.80 10.72 0.79
N VAL A 16 -1.59 9.85 1.44
CA VAL A 16 -2.87 9.38 0.89
C VAL A 16 -3.85 10.54 0.73
N ILE A 17 -4.00 11.42 1.71
CA ILE A 17 -4.86 12.60 1.63
C ILE A 17 -4.41 13.55 0.50
N ASP A 18 -3.10 13.75 0.33
CA ASP A 18 -2.59 14.55 -0.79
C ASP A 18 -2.98 13.96 -2.15
N ILE A 19 -2.89 12.64 -2.30
CA ILE A 19 -3.33 11.93 -3.51
C ILE A 19 -4.83 12.13 -3.74
N ILE A 20 -5.66 11.97 -2.70
CA ILE A 20 -7.12 12.14 -2.80
C ILE A 20 -7.45 13.57 -3.27
N LYS A 21 -6.79 14.58 -2.72
CA LYS A 21 -6.94 15.98 -3.15
C LYS A 21 -6.53 16.19 -4.61
N LYS A 22 -5.45 15.56 -5.06
CA LYS A 22 -5.02 15.60 -6.47
C LYS A 22 -5.95 14.85 -7.41
N ASN A 23 -6.81 13.99 -6.89
CA ASN A 23 -7.94 13.38 -7.61
C ASN A 23 -9.22 14.24 -7.58
N GLY A 24 -9.13 15.50 -7.13
CA GLY A 24 -10.20 16.50 -7.21
C GLY A 24 -11.10 16.61 -5.99
N TYR A 25 -10.86 15.87 -4.92
CA TYR A 25 -11.62 15.97 -3.68
C TYR A 25 -11.16 17.17 -2.83
N LYS A 26 -12.12 17.89 -2.25
CA LYS A 26 -11.88 19.03 -1.36
C LYS A 26 -11.73 18.55 0.09
N ASP A 27 -11.17 19.40 0.95
CA ASP A 27 -10.94 19.10 2.37
C ASP A 27 -12.21 18.71 3.13
N ASP A 28 -13.34 19.36 2.85
CA ASP A 28 -14.65 19.12 3.45
C ASP A 28 -15.36 17.87 2.92
N GLU A 29 -14.89 17.30 1.81
CA GLU A 29 -15.36 16.04 1.25
C GLU A 29 -14.62 14.82 1.79
N ILE A 30 -13.52 15.02 2.53
CA ILE A 30 -12.68 13.97 3.10
C ILE A 30 -12.85 13.96 4.63
N ALA A 31 -12.88 12.78 5.22
CA ALA A 31 -12.81 12.60 6.66
C ALA A 31 -11.70 11.61 7.03
N VAL A 32 -11.19 11.69 8.25
CA VAL A 32 -10.25 10.72 8.80
C VAL A 32 -10.90 9.99 9.97
N LEU A 33 -10.67 8.69 10.07
CA LEU A 33 -10.98 7.87 11.24
C LEU A 33 -9.69 7.29 11.80
N ASP A 34 -9.44 7.50 13.10
CA ASP A 34 -8.23 7.01 13.76
C ASP A 34 -8.48 6.72 15.24
N ASP A 35 -8.01 5.56 15.73
CA ASP A 35 -8.26 5.13 17.10
C ASP A 35 -7.41 5.87 18.13
N ASN A 36 -6.31 6.50 17.74
CA ASN A 36 -5.37 7.14 18.66
C ASN A 36 -5.47 8.68 18.66
N LEU A 37 -5.99 9.28 17.58
CA LEU A 37 -6.13 10.72 17.48
C LEU A 37 -7.44 11.23 18.10
N ASN A 38 -7.42 12.47 18.60
CA ASN A 38 -8.62 13.15 19.09
C ASN A 38 -9.48 13.63 17.92
N ILE A 39 -10.81 13.53 18.10
CA ILE A 39 -11.78 14.13 17.16
C ILE A 39 -11.50 15.63 17.07
N GLY A 40 -11.58 16.19 15.88
CA GLY A 40 -11.24 17.57 15.58
C GLY A 40 -9.76 17.82 15.22
N THR A 41 -8.87 16.84 15.45
CA THR A 41 -7.49 16.92 14.95
C THR A 41 -7.49 17.06 13.44
N LYS A 42 -6.62 17.91 12.88
CA LYS A 42 -6.51 18.13 11.44
C LYS A 42 -5.23 17.55 10.87
N ILE A 43 -5.36 16.83 9.76
CA ILE A 43 -4.26 16.29 8.96
C ILE A 43 -4.38 16.93 7.56
N LEU A 44 -3.46 17.77 7.15
CA LEU A 44 -3.55 18.54 5.89
C LEU A 44 -4.92 19.22 5.71
N ASN A 45 -5.45 19.84 6.77
CA ASN A 45 -6.77 20.47 6.89
C ASN A 45 -7.98 19.51 6.88
N VAL A 46 -7.77 18.21 6.73
CA VAL A 46 -8.83 17.20 6.85
C VAL A 46 -9.00 16.79 8.31
N GLU A 47 -10.24 16.77 8.77
CA GLU A 47 -10.58 16.57 10.19
C GLU A 47 -10.75 15.08 10.53
N VAL A 48 -10.23 14.69 11.70
CA VAL A 48 -10.53 13.40 12.33
C VAL A 48 -11.96 13.47 12.87
N LYS A 49 -12.84 12.63 12.35
CA LYS A 49 -14.29 12.63 12.66
C LYS A 49 -14.70 11.55 13.66
N GLY A 50 -13.84 10.58 13.94
CA GLY A 50 -14.18 9.48 14.84
C GLY A 50 -13.10 8.39 14.90
N LYS A 51 -13.49 7.26 15.46
CA LYS A 51 -12.69 6.04 15.56
C LYS A 51 -12.93 5.13 14.36
N VAL A 52 -12.05 4.14 14.14
CA VAL A 52 -12.19 3.19 13.02
C VAL A 52 -13.56 2.51 13.00
N LYS A 53 -14.07 2.09 14.16
CA LYS A 53 -15.40 1.46 14.31
C LYS A 53 -16.57 2.32 13.80
N ASP A 54 -16.40 3.64 13.75
CA ASP A 54 -17.45 4.57 13.32
C ASP A 54 -17.63 4.56 11.78
N CYS A 55 -16.77 3.82 11.05
CA CYS A 55 -16.87 3.67 9.60
C CYS A 55 -18.24 3.17 9.12
N ILE A 56 -18.92 2.34 9.92
CA ILE A 56 -20.24 1.80 9.60
C ILE A 56 -21.37 2.85 9.63
N GLN A 57 -21.12 4.04 10.19
CA GLN A 57 -22.10 5.14 10.27
C GLN A 57 -22.12 5.99 9.00
N PHE A 58 -21.16 5.81 8.10
CA PHE A 58 -21.11 6.54 6.85
C PHE A 58 -22.05 5.95 5.80
N PRO A 59 -22.59 6.77 4.87
CA PRO A 59 -23.41 6.30 3.77
C PRO A 59 -22.73 5.17 2.96
N LYS A 60 -23.52 4.26 2.39
CA LYS A 60 -23.00 3.09 1.65
C LYS A 60 -22.22 3.46 0.39
N ASP A 61 -22.45 4.61 -0.19
CA ASP A 61 -21.74 5.16 -1.36
C ASP A 61 -20.44 5.89 -0.99
N THR A 62 -20.16 6.05 0.30
CA THR A 62 -18.89 6.61 0.76
C THR A 62 -17.72 5.70 0.35
N LYS A 63 -16.70 6.30 -0.23
CA LYS A 63 -15.46 5.63 -0.60
C LYS A 63 -14.53 5.53 0.60
N PHE A 64 -13.89 4.38 0.77
CA PHE A 64 -12.95 4.16 1.87
C PHE A 64 -11.56 3.81 1.36
N ILE A 65 -10.53 4.29 2.05
CA ILE A 65 -9.14 3.91 1.83
C ILE A 65 -8.43 3.75 3.17
N ILE A 66 -7.60 2.71 3.29
CA ILE A 66 -6.83 2.46 4.52
C ILE A 66 -5.43 3.03 4.36
N ALA A 67 -5.12 4.06 5.15
CA ALA A 67 -3.83 4.76 5.15
C ALA A 67 -2.91 4.25 6.29
N ILE A 68 -2.80 2.93 6.42
CA ILE A 68 -1.97 2.26 7.43
C ILE A 68 -0.94 1.37 6.74
N GLY A 69 0.35 1.63 6.98
CA GLY A 69 1.45 0.90 6.34
C GLY A 69 1.60 -0.56 6.78
N ASN A 70 1.09 -0.93 7.96
CA ASN A 70 1.16 -2.31 8.44
C ASN A 70 0.19 -3.23 7.70
N ASN A 71 0.72 -4.21 6.98
CA ASN A 71 -0.04 -5.10 6.08
C ASN A 71 -1.10 -5.93 6.83
N LYS A 72 -0.75 -6.48 8.00
CA LYS A 72 -1.67 -7.29 8.82
C LYS A 72 -2.80 -6.44 9.42
N VAL A 73 -2.51 -5.20 9.79
CA VAL A 73 -3.53 -4.28 10.29
C VAL A 73 -4.50 -3.89 9.18
N ARG A 74 -4.02 -3.63 7.95
CA ARG A 74 -4.90 -3.38 6.80
C ARG A 74 -5.82 -4.56 6.54
N GLU A 75 -5.27 -5.79 6.48
CA GLU A 75 -6.06 -7.00 6.27
C GLU A 75 -7.11 -7.21 7.37
N LYS A 76 -6.74 -7.00 8.64
CA LYS A 76 -7.68 -7.10 9.77
C LYS A 76 -8.87 -6.15 9.60
N ILE A 77 -8.63 -4.88 9.27
CA ILE A 77 -9.69 -3.89 9.07
C ILE A 77 -10.62 -4.31 7.93
N VAL A 78 -10.07 -4.78 6.80
CA VAL A 78 -10.87 -5.25 5.66
C VAL A 78 -11.70 -6.49 6.00
N SER A 79 -11.16 -7.39 6.81
CA SER A 79 -11.90 -8.58 7.25
C SER A 79 -13.06 -8.25 8.19
N GLU A 80 -12.88 -7.20 9.03
CA GLU A 80 -13.85 -6.77 10.03
C GLU A 80 -14.96 -5.89 9.44
N TYR A 81 -14.60 -5.00 8.49
CA TYR A 81 -15.53 -4.03 7.93
C TYR A 81 -15.67 -4.21 6.40
N LYS A 82 -16.89 -4.54 5.95
CA LYS A 82 -17.22 -4.65 4.52
C LYS A 82 -17.65 -3.29 3.98
N LEU A 83 -16.67 -2.51 3.52
CA LEU A 83 -16.85 -1.13 3.06
C LEU A 83 -16.65 -1.02 1.54
N ASN A 84 -17.04 0.11 0.98
CA ASN A 84 -16.77 0.44 -0.43
C ASN A 84 -15.32 0.92 -0.56
N TYR A 85 -14.37 0.00 -0.59
CA TYR A 85 -12.95 0.31 -0.75
C TYR A 85 -12.68 0.80 -2.17
N THR A 86 -11.89 1.86 -2.29
CA THR A 86 -11.58 2.51 -3.57
C THR A 86 -10.09 2.76 -3.65
N SER A 87 -9.51 2.50 -4.81
CA SER A 87 -8.10 2.77 -5.07
C SER A 87 -7.86 4.23 -5.46
N PHE A 88 -6.77 4.81 -4.96
CA PHE A 88 -6.35 6.16 -5.28
C PHE A 88 -4.97 6.17 -5.93
N ILE A 89 -4.92 6.72 -7.14
CA ILE A 89 -3.73 6.76 -7.99
C ILE A 89 -3.28 8.20 -8.13
N HIS A 90 -2.02 8.47 -7.82
CA HIS A 90 -1.46 9.82 -7.99
C HIS A 90 -1.37 10.17 -9.49
N PRO A 91 -1.81 11.36 -9.94
CA PRO A 91 -1.84 11.71 -11.37
C PRO A 91 -0.44 11.81 -12.02
N LYS A 92 0.64 11.76 -11.25
CA LYS A 92 2.03 11.69 -11.75
C LYS A 92 2.63 10.28 -11.65
N SER A 93 1.83 9.24 -11.53
CA SER A 93 2.25 7.85 -11.78
C SER A 93 2.11 7.54 -13.27
N ILE A 94 2.91 6.60 -13.76
CA ILE A 94 2.92 6.14 -15.15
C ILE A 94 2.47 4.68 -15.13
N ILE A 95 1.29 4.39 -15.67
CA ILE A 95 0.68 3.07 -15.66
C ILE A 95 0.29 2.69 -17.07
N ALA A 96 0.74 1.51 -17.54
CA ALA A 96 0.37 1.01 -18.85
C ALA A 96 -1.13 0.66 -18.93
N GLU A 97 -1.72 0.74 -20.12
CA GLU A 97 -3.18 0.67 -20.33
C GLU A 97 -3.80 -0.66 -19.89
N ASP A 98 -3.05 -1.75 -19.98
CA ASP A 98 -3.52 -3.12 -19.68
C ASP A 98 -3.27 -3.57 -18.24
N VAL A 99 -2.68 -2.70 -17.40
CA VAL A 99 -2.44 -2.97 -15.97
C VAL A 99 -3.77 -3.07 -15.23
N LYS A 100 -3.91 -4.13 -14.45
CA LYS A 100 -5.08 -4.30 -13.57
C LYS A 100 -4.72 -3.89 -12.16
N ILE A 101 -5.56 -3.06 -11.56
CA ILE A 101 -5.40 -2.60 -10.17
C ILE A 101 -6.70 -2.91 -9.43
N GLY A 102 -6.58 -3.68 -8.35
CA GLY A 102 -7.68 -4.05 -7.48
C GLY A 102 -8.19 -2.90 -6.59
N ASP A 103 -9.06 -3.21 -5.66
CA ASP A 103 -9.68 -2.24 -4.77
C ASP A 103 -8.80 -1.86 -3.57
N GLY A 104 -8.99 -0.65 -3.05
CA GLY A 104 -8.30 -0.18 -1.84
C GLY A 104 -6.79 0.01 -1.99
N CYS A 105 -6.27 0.08 -3.21
CA CYS A 105 -4.85 0.31 -3.49
C CYS A 105 -4.48 1.80 -3.41
N VAL A 106 -3.22 2.06 -3.07
CA VAL A 106 -2.63 3.40 -3.18
C VAL A 106 -1.42 3.33 -4.10
N VAL A 107 -1.46 4.08 -5.20
CA VAL A 107 -0.31 4.26 -6.11
C VAL A 107 0.19 5.70 -5.98
N MET A 108 1.43 5.85 -5.55
CA MET A 108 2.00 7.15 -5.20
C MET A 108 2.75 7.81 -6.36
N ALA A 109 3.16 9.06 -6.15
CA ALA A 109 3.85 9.88 -7.15
C ALA A 109 5.11 9.20 -7.70
N GLY A 110 5.29 9.28 -9.02
CA GLY A 110 6.46 8.75 -9.71
C GLY A 110 6.53 7.22 -9.78
N ALA A 111 5.49 6.50 -9.32
CA ALA A 111 5.41 5.07 -9.54
C ALA A 111 5.24 4.77 -11.03
N VAL A 112 5.94 3.73 -11.52
CA VAL A 112 5.85 3.24 -12.90
C VAL A 112 5.41 1.78 -12.86
N ILE A 113 4.33 1.44 -13.55
CA ILE A 113 3.81 0.07 -13.64
C ILE A 113 3.65 -0.30 -15.11
N ASN A 114 4.46 -1.24 -15.57
CA ASN A 114 4.53 -1.64 -16.97
C ASN A 114 3.48 -2.72 -17.33
N SER A 115 3.30 -2.90 -18.64
CA SER A 115 2.31 -3.76 -19.29
C SER A 115 2.29 -5.20 -18.75
N GLY A 116 1.12 -5.81 -18.74
CA GLY A 116 0.89 -7.18 -18.27
C GLY A 116 0.89 -7.35 -16.76
N SER A 117 1.16 -6.29 -15.98
CA SER A 117 1.24 -6.39 -14.52
C SER A 117 -0.14 -6.35 -13.86
N VAL A 118 -0.27 -7.05 -12.74
CA VAL A 118 -1.49 -7.13 -11.92
C VAL A 118 -1.18 -6.72 -10.48
N ILE A 119 -1.90 -5.73 -9.99
CA ILE A 119 -1.85 -5.28 -8.60
C ILE A 119 -3.16 -5.70 -7.95
N SER A 120 -3.10 -6.63 -7.00
CA SER A 120 -4.27 -7.12 -6.27
C SER A 120 -4.80 -6.10 -5.26
N ASP A 121 -5.72 -6.51 -4.37
CA ASP A 121 -6.41 -5.59 -3.48
C ASP A 121 -5.52 -5.06 -2.33
N HIS A 122 -5.80 -3.83 -1.94
CA HIS A 122 -5.18 -3.18 -0.77
C HIS A 122 -3.65 -3.10 -0.80
N VAL A 123 -3.05 -3.10 -1.99
CA VAL A 123 -1.60 -2.95 -2.19
C VAL A 123 -1.18 -1.49 -2.04
N ILE A 124 -0.01 -1.28 -1.44
CA ILE A 124 0.65 0.02 -1.42
C ILE A 124 1.82 -0.01 -2.41
N VAL A 125 1.70 0.73 -3.51
CA VAL A 125 2.78 1.05 -4.44
C VAL A 125 3.29 2.44 -4.11
N ASN A 126 4.38 2.52 -3.37
CA ASN A 126 4.85 3.77 -2.77
C ASN A 126 5.60 4.67 -3.78
N THR A 127 6.07 5.82 -3.34
CA THR A 127 6.75 6.85 -4.15
C THR A 127 7.91 6.28 -4.96
N SER A 128 7.93 6.56 -6.26
CA SER A 128 9.01 6.17 -7.20
C SER A 128 9.29 4.65 -7.26
N VAL A 129 8.30 3.82 -6.97
CA VAL A 129 8.39 2.37 -7.22
C VAL A 129 8.36 2.11 -8.71
N SER A 130 9.20 1.19 -9.22
CA SER A 130 9.08 0.67 -10.57
C SER A 130 8.76 -0.82 -10.56
N ILE A 131 7.68 -1.18 -11.24
CA ILE A 131 7.22 -2.56 -11.48
C ILE A 131 7.33 -2.80 -12.98
N ASP A 132 8.23 -3.69 -13.37
CA ASP A 132 8.39 -4.01 -14.78
C ASP A 132 7.33 -5.03 -15.23
N HIS A 133 7.30 -5.34 -16.54
CA HIS A 133 6.26 -6.08 -17.24
C HIS A 133 5.93 -7.44 -16.61
N ASP A 134 4.69 -7.93 -16.79
CA ASP A 134 4.22 -9.28 -16.43
C ASP A 134 4.40 -9.63 -14.95
N SER A 135 4.39 -8.63 -14.06
CA SER A 135 4.58 -8.82 -12.62
C SER A 135 3.24 -8.93 -11.89
N GLN A 136 3.22 -9.71 -10.80
CA GLN A 136 2.04 -9.87 -9.96
C GLN A 136 2.32 -9.50 -8.51
N ILE A 137 1.51 -8.59 -7.96
CA ILE A 137 1.60 -8.13 -6.59
C ILE A 137 0.32 -8.52 -5.87
N ASP A 138 0.43 -9.47 -4.94
CA ASP A 138 -0.71 -10.02 -4.22
C ASP A 138 -1.23 -9.08 -3.13
N ASP A 139 -2.43 -9.41 -2.62
CA ASP A 139 -3.18 -8.60 -1.66
C ASP A 139 -2.35 -8.13 -0.47
N PHE A 140 -2.61 -6.91 -0.05
CA PHE A 140 -2.00 -6.29 1.13
C PHE A 140 -0.47 -6.16 1.07
N ALA A 141 0.19 -6.44 -0.05
CA ALA A 141 1.62 -6.21 -0.17
C ALA A 141 1.95 -4.71 -0.06
N HIS A 142 3.17 -4.40 0.33
CA HIS A 142 3.67 -3.03 0.44
C HIS A 142 5.04 -2.94 -0.22
N LEU A 143 5.11 -2.25 -1.34
CA LEU A 143 6.35 -1.86 -2.01
C LEU A 143 6.74 -0.46 -1.51
N SER A 144 7.77 -0.38 -0.70
CA SER A 144 8.23 0.88 -0.08
C SER A 144 8.83 1.85 -1.10
N PRO A 145 9.07 3.14 -0.74
CA PRO A 145 9.64 4.11 -1.65
C PRO A 145 10.92 3.62 -2.35
N GLY A 146 11.00 3.84 -3.67
CA GLY A 146 12.17 3.50 -4.46
C GLY A 146 12.47 2.01 -4.59
N VAL A 147 11.50 1.14 -4.42
CA VAL A 147 11.63 -0.29 -4.77
C VAL A 147 11.64 -0.43 -6.28
N HIS A 148 12.60 -1.19 -6.81
CA HIS A 148 12.72 -1.47 -8.23
C HIS A 148 12.64 -2.97 -8.50
N MET A 149 11.77 -3.37 -9.42
CA MET A 149 11.55 -4.78 -9.77
C MET A 149 11.72 -4.95 -11.29
N GLY A 150 12.46 -5.99 -11.67
CA GLY A 150 12.52 -6.45 -13.05
C GLY A 150 11.23 -7.16 -13.47
N GLY A 151 11.15 -7.55 -14.75
CA GLY A 151 9.95 -8.21 -15.27
C GLY A 151 9.66 -9.58 -14.67
N THR A 152 8.39 -10.00 -14.71
CA THR A 152 7.93 -11.32 -14.29
C THR A 152 8.25 -11.62 -12.82
N VAL A 153 8.06 -10.64 -11.93
CA VAL A 153 8.24 -10.79 -10.48
C VAL A 153 6.89 -11.01 -9.80
N ASN A 154 6.82 -12.01 -8.92
CA ASN A 154 5.65 -12.28 -8.11
C ASN A 154 5.93 -11.96 -6.65
N ILE A 155 5.15 -11.05 -6.07
CA ILE A 155 5.21 -10.66 -4.64
C ILE A 155 3.99 -11.20 -3.94
N GLY A 156 4.18 -12.16 -3.05
CA GLY A 156 3.10 -12.81 -2.33
C GLY A 156 2.44 -11.92 -1.28
N LYS A 157 1.24 -12.34 -0.90
CA LYS A 157 0.33 -11.66 0.02
C LYS A 157 1.02 -11.14 1.29
N ARG A 158 0.72 -9.92 1.69
CA ARG A 158 1.25 -9.23 2.89
C ARG A 158 2.77 -9.06 2.91
N SER A 159 3.49 -9.37 1.84
CA SER A 159 4.93 -9.14 1.83
C SER A 159 5.25 -7.65 1.81
N TRP A 160 6.31 -7.28 2.49
CA TRP A 160 6.79 -5.92 2.60
C TRP A 160 8.21 -5.81 2.03
N ILE A 161 8.34 -5.08 0.93
CA ILE A 161 9.65 -4.82 0.29
C ILE A 161 10.15 -3.46 0.77
N GLY A 162 11.25 -3.46 1.50
CA GLY A 162 11.82 -2.29 2.17
C GLY A 162 12.35 -1.24 1.19
N VAL A 163 12.47 0.00 1.70
CA VAL A 163 12.88 1.19 0.94
C VAL A 163 14.16 0.93 0.10
N GLY A 164 14.14 1.30 -1.18
CA GLY A 164 15.30 1.23 -2.06
C GLY A 164 15.79 -0.19 -2.39
N SER A 165 14.99 -1.21 -2.13
CA SER A 165 15.34 -2.59 -2.47
C SER A 165 15.16 -2.86 -3.96
N SER A 166 15.97 -3.79 -4.50
CA SER A 166 15.88 -4.24 -5.89
C SER A 166 15.57 -5.72 -5.96
N VAL A 167 14.67 -6.10 -6.87
CA VAL A 167 14.29 -7.50 -7.14
C VAL A 167 14.64 -7.84 -8.58
N LYS A 168 15.47 -8.87 -8.76
CA LYS A 168 15.85 -9.37 -10.09
C LYS A 168 14.60 -9.91 -10.82
N ASN A 169 14.60 -9.85 -12.15
CA ASN A 169 13.55 -10.45 -12.97
C ASN A 169 13.34 -11.98 -12.72
N ASN A 170 12.16 -12.47 -12.99
CA ASN A 170 11.74 -13.88 -12.83
C ASN A 170 11.92 -14.40 -11.39
N ILE A 171 11.61 -13.58 -10.40
CA ILE A 171 11.68 -13.94 -8.97
C ILE A 171 10.29 -14.07 -8.38
N THR A 172 10.11 -15.11 -7.56
CA THR A 172 8.93 -15.27 -6.72
C THR A 172 9.29 -15.10 -5.25
N ILE A 173 8.60 -14.19 -4.58
CA ILE A 173 8.68 -13.97 -3.12
C ILE A 173 7.35 -14.43 -2.52
N CYS A 174 7.36 -15.44 -1.65
CA CYS A 174 6.14 -15.94 -1.01
C CYS A 174 5.50 -14.90 -0.09
N GLY A 175 4.31 -15.21 0.45
CA GLY A 175 3.62 -14.32 1.38
C GLY A 175 4.35 -14.15 2.71
N ASP A 176 3.98 -13.07 3.44
CA ASP A 176 4.50 -12.76 4.78
C ASP A 176 6.03 -12.60 4.87
N VAL A 177 6.66 -12.20 3.77
CA VAL A 177 8.09 -11.88 3.72
C VAL A 177 8.32 -10.40 3.97
N THR A 178 9.30 -10.07 4.80
CA THR A 178 9.84 -8.73 4.92
C THR A 178 11.24 -8.68 4.32
N VAL A 179 11.41 -7.91 3.25
CA VAL A 179 12.73 -7.58 2.69
C VAL A 179 13.21 -6.27 3.31
N GLY A 180 14.38 -6.28 3.92
CA GLY A 180 14.94 -5.10 4.59
C GLY A 180 15.32 -3.99 3.62
N VAL A 181 15.57 -2.80 4.16
CA VAL A 181 15.93 -1.58 3.40
C VAL A 181 17.21 -1.81 2.57
N GLY A 182 17.23 -1.34 1.32
CA GLY A 182 18.42 -1.40 0.44
C GLY A 182 18.87 -2.80 0.06
N SER A 183 18.00 -3.78 0.18
CA SER A 183 18.33 -5.18 -0.09
C SER A 183 18.24 -5.54 -1.58
N VAL A 184 18.96 -6.58 -2.00
CA VAL A 184 18.96 -7.08 -3.37
C VAL A 184 18.52 -8.55 -3.39
N VAL A 185 17.35 -8.80 -4.00
CA VAL A 185 16.78 -10.15 -4.14
C VAL A 185 17.13 -10.70 -5.51
N VAL A 186 17.93 -11.78 -5.53
CA VAL A 186 18.42 -12.42 -6.77
C VAL A 186 17.97 -13.87 -6.93
N LYS A 187 17.27 -14.42 -5.94
CA LYS A 187 16.69 -15.78 -5.94
C LYS A 187 15.32 -15.76 -5.28
N ASP A 188 14.50 -16.75 -5.62
CA ASP A 188 13.20 -16.95 -4.98
C ASP A 188 13.31 -17.01 -3.46
N ILE A 189 12.31 -16.43 -2.80
CA ILE A 189 12.10 -16.56 -1.35
C ILE A 189 10.87 -17.43 -1.14
N LYS A 190 11.07 -18.65 -0.64
CA LYS A 190 10.04 -19.70 -0.52
C LYS A 190 9.47 -19.84 0.89
N GLU A 191 10.06 -19.15 1.86
CA GLU A 191 9.65 -19.23 3.27
C GLU A 191 9.41 -17.82 3.81
N GLU A 192 8.40 -17.67 4.65
CA GLU A 192 8.15 -16.43 5.39
C GLU A 192 9.34 -16.02 6.28
N GLY A 193 9.45 -14.75 6.56
CA GLY A 193 10.50 -14.24 7.44
C GLY A 193 11.08 -12.89 6.99
N ILE A 194 12.16 -12.52 7.65
CA ILE A 194 12.88 -11.28 7.36
C ILE A 194 14.15 -11.61 6.57
N TYR A 195 14.35 -10.92 5.46
CA TYR A 195 15.50 -11.10 4.58
C TYR A 195 16.21 -9.78 4.38
N ILE A 196 17.53 -9.74 4.58
CA ILE A 196 18.33 -8.52 4.49
C ILE A 196 19.63 -8.75 3.72
N GLY A 197 20.15 -7.70 3.12
CA GLY A 197 21.48 -7.66 2.50
C GLY A 197 21.49 -7.71 0.98
N SER A 198 22.69 -7.73 0.41
CA SER A 198 22.97 -7.77 -1.02
C SER A 198 24.03 -8.84 -1.33
N PRO A 199 23.64 -10.03 -1.81
CA PRO A 199 22.27 -10.53 -1.92
C PRO A 199 21.62 -10.81 -0.55
N VAL A 200 20.27 -10.87 -0.54
CA VAL A 200 19.53 -11.13 0.70
C VAL A 200 19.84 -12.49 1.30
N LYS A 201 19.85 -12.50 2.65
CA LYS A 201 19.87 -13.73 3.47
C LYS A 201 18.77 -13.64 4.52
N LYS A 202 18.18 -14.80 4.86
CA LYS A 202 17.19 -14.88 5.94
C LYS A 202 17.84 -14.47 7.25
N LEU A 203 17.22 -13.55 7.96
CA LEU A 203 17.64 -13.14 9.29
C LEU A 203 17.19 -14.23 10.27
N ASN A 204 18.13 -15.04 10.76
CA ASN A 204 17.85 -15.98 11.83
C ASN A 204 17.62 -15.18 13.11
N LYS A 205 16.52 -15.45 13.84
CA LYS A 205 16.39 -14.94 15.21
C LYS A 205 17.57 -15.48 15.98
N CYS A 206 18.49 -14.62 16.45
CA CYS A 206 19.36 -14.99 17.54
C CYS A 206 18.43 -15.38 18.70
N MET A 207 18.51 -16.62 19.15
CA MET A 207 17.95 -17.01 20.44
C MET A 207 18.81 -16.30 21.48
N GLU A 208 18.30 -15.18 22.03
CA GLU A 208 18.72 -14.61 23.29
C GLU A 208 18.06 -15.37 24.44
#